data_899710eab0895e8313893314b3301fad
#
_entry.id   899710eab0895e8313893314b3301fad
#
_cell.length_a   1.000
_cell.length_b   1.000
_cell.length_c   1.000
_cell.angle_alpha   90.00
_cell.angle_beta   90.00
_cell.angle_gamma   90.00
#
_symmetry.space_group_name_H-M   'P 1'
#
loop_
_entity.id
_entity.type
_entity.pdbx_description
1 polymer ?
#
loop_
_entity_poly.entity_id
_entity_poly.type
_entity_poly.pdbx_seq_one_letter_code
_entity_poly.pdbx_strand_id
1 'polypeptide(L)'
;MSKNSGQKFLARNRSPRVQIEYDVEIYGAEKKVELPFVMGVLSDLAGKSKQELPNLNERSFLEIDVDNFDDRMKSIKPRVAFSVANALTNEGNINVDLEFSSMDDFSPNQIAQKVEPLKELLDARTELSNLLSYMDGKTGAEELISKVLSDNAMLK
;
A
#
# COMPACT_ATOMS: atom_id res chain seq x y z
N MET A 1 2.87 24.95 21.55
CA MET A 1 3.42 23.94 20.62
C MET A 1 4.87 24.29 20.35
N SER A 2 5.81 23.48 20.82
CA SER A 2 7.24 23.67 20.55
C SER A 2 7.49 23.42 19.07
N LYS A 3 7.86 24.45 18.30
CA LYS A 3 8.32 24.28 16.92
C LYS A 3 9.54 23.36 16.96
N ASN A 4 9.44 22.15 16.43
CA ASN A 4 10.58 21.28 16.22
C ASN A 4 11.58 22.02 15.32
N SER A 5 12.75 22.32 15.85
CA SER A 5 13.83 22.92 15.08
C SER A 5 14.25 21.92 13.99
N GLY A 6 14.45 22.40 12.75
CA GLY A 6 14.97 21.56 11.65
C GLY A 6 16.27 20.83 11.99
N GLN A 7 17.09 21.37 12.90
CA GLN A 7 18.30 20.70 13.40
C GLN A 7 17.99 19.48 14.30
N LYS A 8 16.89 19.49 15.06
CA LYS A 8 16.45 18.31 15.84
C LYS A 8 15.90 17.20 14.96
N PHE A 9 15.37 17.56 13.80
CA PHE A 9 14.92 16.61 12.78
C PHE A 9 16.12 15.91 12.12
N LEU A 10 17.14 16.68 11.71
CA LEU A 10 18.36 16.14 11.12
C LEU A 10 19.08 15.14 12.05
N ALA A 11 19.10 15.42 13.36
CA ALA A 11 19.75 14.53 14.33
C ALA A 11 19.07 13.14 14.46
N ARG A 12 17.80 13.01 14.06
CA ARG A 12 17.06 11.74 14.07
C ARG A 12 17.16 10.98 12.75
N ASN A 13 17.47 11.66 11.66
CA ASN A 13 17.62 11.04 10.36
C ASN A 13 19.05 10.56 10.10
N ARG A 14 19.17 9.60 9.16
CA ARG A 14 20.46 9.11 8.70
C ARG A 14 21.26 10.30 8.13
N SER A 15 22.51 10.44 8.54
CA SER A 15 23.38 11.52 8.05
C SER A 15 23.38 11.57 6.51
N PRO A 16 23.08 12.73 5.89
CA PRO A 16 23.09 12.86 4.44
C PRO A 16 24.51 12.68 3.90
N ARG A 17 24.64 12.22 2.65
CA ARG A 17 25.94 12.06 1.99
C ARG A 17 26.64 13.39 1.73
N VAL A 18 25.87 14.46 1.63
CA VAL A 18 26.36 15.83 1.44
C VAL A 18 25.80 16.66 2.58
N GLN A 19 26.70 17.26 3.34
CA GLN A 19 26.37 18.17 4.44
C GLN A 19 26.79 19.56 4.01
N ILE A 20 25.88 20.51 4.05
CA ILE A 20 26.16 21.91 3.75
C ILE A 20 26.14 22.66 5.07
N GLU A 21 27.27 23.26 5.41
CA GLU A 21 27.42 24.12 6.57
C GLU A 21 27.68 25.55 6.09
N TYR A 22 27.21 26.53 6.85
CA TYR A 22 27.55 27.92 6.64
C TYR A 22 27.89 28.60 7.97
N ASP A 23 28.80 29.52 7.94
CA ASP A 23 29.18 30.27 9.10
C ASP A 23 28.32 31.52 9.21
N VAL A 24 27.70 31.72 10.36
CA VAL A 24 26.88 32.89 10.68
C VAL A 24 27.54 33.66 11.77
N GLU A 25 27.83 34.92 11.50
CA GLU A 25 28.31 35.87 12.52
C GLU A 25 27.10 36.48 13.25
N ILE A 26 26.97 36.16 14.54
CA ILE A 26 25.93 36.72 15.41
C ILE A 26 26.61 37.42 16.59
N TYR A 27 26.50 38.73 16.63
CA TYR A 27 27.12 39.58 17.70
C TYR A 27 28.63 39.35 17.87
N GLY A 28 29.38 39.18 16.77
CA GLY A 28 30.82 39.00 16.80
C GLY A 28 31.29 37.57 17.14
N ALA A 29 30.39 36.61 17.23
CA ALA A 29 30.70 35.20 17.38
C ALA A 29 30.32 34.40 16.13
N GLU A 30 31.27 33.67 15.56
CA GLU A 30 30.99 32.75 14.45
C GLU A 30 30.30 31.49 14.95
N LYS A 31 29.19 31.17 14.33
CA LYS A 31 28.44 29.94 14.60
C LYS A 31 28.23 29.14 13.32
N LYS A 32 28.70 27.91 13.32
CA LYS A 32 28.41 26.97 12.23
C LYS A 32 26.97 26.50 12.32
N VAL A 33 26.25 26.63 11.23
CA VAL A 33 24.86 26.18 11.11
C VAL A 33 24.75 25.19 9.95
N GLU A 34 24.29 23.98 10.25
CA GLU A 34 23.99 23.00 9.23
C GLU A 34 22.68 23.37 8.53
N LEU A 35 22.69 23.38 7.21
CA LEU A 35 21.49 23.56 6.41
C LEU A 35 20.64 22.28 6.45
N PRO A 36 19.42 22.33 7.00
CA PRO A 36 18.55 21.17 6.97
C PRO A 36 18.14 20.87 5.51
N PHE A 37 18.43 19.66 5.03
CA PHE A 37 17.87 19.18 3.80
C PHE A 37 16.45 18.70 4.08
N VAL A 38 15.46 19.42 3.58
CA VAL A 38 14.04 19.09 3.67
C VAL A 38 13.47 18.97 2.27
N MET A 39 12.93 17.83 1.93
CA MET A 39 12.23 17.60 0.68
C MET A 39 10.72 17.71 0.92
N GLY A 40 10.07 18.65 0.22
CA GLY A 40 8.62 18.78 0.21
C GLY A 40 8.04 18.08 -1.01
N VAL A 41 7.04 17.22 -0.82
CA VAL A 41 6.28 16.57 -1.89
C VAL A 41 4.90 17.19 -1.96
N LEU A 42 4.55 17.74 -3.12
CA LEU A 42 3.24 18.28 -3.44
C LEU A 42 2.63 17.39 -4.52
N SER A 43 1.63 16.59 -4.16
CA SER A 43 0.98 15.65 -5.06
C SER A 43 -0.45 15.39 -4.62
N ASP A 44 -1.31 14.99 -5.55
CA ASP A 44 -2.62 14.44 -5.23
C ASP A 44 -2.46 12.95 -4.89
N LEU A 45 -2.19 12.67 -3.62
CA LEU A 45 -2.02 11.33 -3.11
C LEU A 45 -3.32 10.67 -2.66
N ALA A 46 -4.41 11.42 -2.54
CA ALA A 46 -5.71 10.90 -2.12
C ALA A 46 -6.49 10.25 -3.29
N GLY A 47 -6.24 10.70 -4.51
CA GLY A 47 -6.94 10.24 -5.71
C GLY A 47 -8.44 10.52 -5.62
N LYS A 48 -9.28 9.50 -5.86
CA LYS A 48 -10.75 9.60 -5.75
C LYS A 48 -11.23 9.37 -4.31
N SER A 49 -10.81 10.24 -3.38
CA SER A 49 -11.19 10.13 -1.98
C SER A 49 -12.72 10.10 -1.79
N LYS A 50 -13.19 9.28 -0.83
CA LYS A 50 -14.59 9.26 -0.37
C LYS A 50 -14.87 10.39 0.64
N GLN A 51 -13.83 10.95 1.23
CA GLN A 51 -13.93 12.03 2.21
C GLN A 51 -13.66 13.36 1.53
N GLU A 52 -14.40 14.40 1.91
CA GLU A 52 -14.09 15.74 1.49
C GLU A 52 -12.73 16.17 2.06
N LEU A 53 -11.85 16.59 1.19
CA LEU A 53 -10.54 17.08 1.58
C LEU A 53 -10.66 18.56 1.95
N PRO A 54 -9.93 19.03 2.98
CA PRO A 54 -9.93 20.45 3.35
C PRO A 54 -9.41 21.29 2.18
N ASN A 55 -9.83 22.55 2.16
CA ASN A 55 -9.38 23.53 1.16
C ASN A 55 -7.85 23.64 1.17
N LEU A 56 -7.26 23.98 0.03
CA LEU A 56 -5.82 24.05 -0.14
C LEU A 56 -5.14 24.98 0.89
N ASN A 57 -5.81 26.08 1.25
CA ASN A 57 -5.30 27.06 2.23
C ASN A 57 -5.31 26.54 3.67
N GLU A 58 -6.07 25.50 3.95
CA GLU A 58 -6.20 24.90 5.29
C GLU A 58 -5.30 23.67 5.46
N ARG A 59 -4.68 23.21 4.37
CA ARG A 59 -3.78 22.07 4.40
C ARG A 59 -2.42 22.46 4.97
N SER A 60 -1.89 21.62 5.82
CA SER A 60 -0.53 21.73 6.37
C SER A 60 0.35 20.61 5.85
N PHE A 61 1.65 20.88 5.76
CA PHE A 61 2.62 19.82 5.50
C PHE A 61 2.67 18.84 6.65
N LEU A 62 2.63 17.55 6.31
CA LEU A 62 2.79 16.45 7.24
C LEU A 62 4.22 15.93 7.16
N GLU A 63 4.84 15.77 8.31
CA GLU A 63 6.15 15.12 8.39
C GLU A 63 5.96 13.61 8.23
N ILE A 64 6.72 13.02 7.29
CA ILE A 64 6.69 11.58 7.00
C ILE A 64 8.07 11.01 7.26
N ASP A 65 8.12 9.94 8.04
CA ASP A 65 9.29 9.13 8.31
C ASP A 65 8.95 7.64 8.16
N VAL A 66 9.95 6.78 8.34
CA VAL A 66 9.78 5.32 8.19
C VAL A 66 8.78 4.77 9.20
N ASP A 67 8.74 5.35 10.41
CA ASP A 67 7.94 4.83 11.51
C ASP A 67 6.46 5.24 11.40
N ASN A 68 6.16 6.38 10.77
CA ASN A 68 4.80 6.90 10.69
C ASN A 68 4.15 6.78 9.30
N PHE A 69 4.86 6.22 8.31
CA PHE A 69 4.41 6.17 6.92
C PHE A 69 3.05 5.48 6.75
N ASP A 70 2.89 4.29 7.34
CA ASP A 70 1.65 3.52 7.23
C ASP A 70 0.48 4.23 7.92
N ASP A 71 0.72 4.90 9.04
CA ASP A 71 -0.32 5.66 9.74
C ASP A 71 -0.73 6.90 8.95
N ARG A 72 0.21 7.53 8.24
CA ARG A 72 -0.08 8.61 7.31
C ARG A 72 -0.88 8.11 6.11
N MET A 73 -0.52 6.96 5.55
CA MET A 73 -1.26 6.34 4.46
C MET A 73 -2.70 6.00 4.89
N LYS A 74 -2.90 5.41 6.06
CA LYS A 74 -4.24 5.16 6.64
C LYS A 74 -5.05 6.43 6.84
N SER A 75 -4.39 7.54 7.20
CA SER A 75 -5.05 8.84 7.38
C SER A 75 -5.48 9.47 6.06
N ILE A 76 -4.63 9.38 5.01
CA ILE A 76 -4.91 9.93 3.67
C ILE A 76 -5.95 9.09 2.94
N LYS A 77 -5.95 7.76 3.16
CA LYS A 77 -6.82 6.78 2.50
C LYS A 77 -6.80 6.93 0.97
N PRO A 78 -5.63 6.73 0.34
CA PRO A 78 -5.53 6.77 -1.10
C PRO A 78 -6.54 5.82 -1.73
N ARG A 79 -7.32 6.32 -2.70
CA ARG A 79 -8.33 5.51 -3.36
C ARG A 79 -8.27 5.68 -4.86
N VAL A 80 -8.39 4.56 -5.54
CA VAL A 80 -8.47 4.48 -6.99
C VAL A 80 -9.79 3.80 -7.37
N ALA A 81 -10.54 4.41 -8.30
CA ALA A 81 -11.77 3.85 -8.83
C ALA A 81 -11.82 4.05 -10.34
N PHE A 82 -11.83 2.95 -11.08
CA PHE A 82 -11.86 2.94 -12.54
C PHE A 82 -12.53 1.66 -13.06
N SER A 83 -12.81 1.64 -14.35
CA SER A 83 -13.39 0.49 -15.05
C SER A 83 -12.41 0.01 -16.11
N VAL A 84 -12.18 -1.29 -16.16
CA VAL A 84 -11.32 -1.96 -17.15
C VAL A 84 -12.08 -3.01 -17.90
N ALA A 85 -11.68 -3.29 -19.13
CA ALA A 85 -12.24 -4.38 -19.91
C ALA A 85 -12.03 -5.72 -19.18
N ASN A 86 -13.08 -6.54 -19.15
CA ASN A 86 -13.01 -7.83 -18.48
C ASN A 86 -12.22 -8.83 -19.35
N ALA A 87 -10.97 -9.04 -18.99
CA ALA A 87 -10.10 -10.01 -19.67
C ALA A 87 -10.38 -11.47 -19.26
N LEU A 88 -11.20 -11.72 -18.23
CA LEU A 88 -11.52 -13.08 -17.78
C LEU A 88 -12.58 -13.73 -18.67
N THR A 89 -13.61 -12.96 -19.02
CA THR A 89 -14.72 -13.44 -19.86
C THR A 89 -14.66 -12.89 -21.28
N ASN A 90 -13.80 -11.90 -21.55
CA ASN A 90 -13.76 -11.08 -22.77
C ASN A 90 -15.08 -10.32 -23.06
N GLU A 91 -15.95 -10.20 -22.09
CA GLU A 91 -17.22 -9.50 -22.19
C GLU A 91 -17.40 -8.52 -21.02
N GLY A 92 -17.87 -7.32 -21.34
CA GLY A 92 -18.15 -6.29 -20.35
C GLY A 92 -16.91 -5.66 -19.70
N ASN A 93 -17.13 -5.00 -18.56
CA ASN A 93 -16.09 -4.31 -17.80
C ASN A 93 -16.12 -4.74 -16.34
N ILE A 94 -14.95 -4.77 -15.73
CA ILE A 94 -14.77 -4.93 -14.28
C ILE A 94 -14.60 -3.55 -13.67
N ASN A 95 -15.41 -3.22 -12.68
CA ASN A 95 -15.24 -2.03 -11.88
C ASN A 95 -14.27 -2.31 -10.73
N VAL A 96 -13.22 -1.53 -10.68
CA VAL A 96 -12.16 -1.64 -9.67
C VAL A 96 -12.31 -0.45 -8.72
N ASP A 97 -12.48 -0.71 -7.43
CA ASP A 97 -12.52 0.27 -6.36
C ASP A 97 -11.58 -0.20 -5.25
N LEU A 98 -10.42 0.44 -5.16
CA LEU A 98 -9.36 0.06 -4.24
C LEU A 98 -9.02 1.21 -3.31
N GLU A 99 -8.97 0.91 -2.03
CA GLU A 99 -8.46 1.79 -0.98
C GLU A 99 -7.20 1.18 -0.39
N PHE A 100 -6.18 2.00 -0.18
CA PHE A 100 -4.86 1.57 0.27
C PHE A 100 -4.60 2.10 1.69
N SER A 101 -4.08 1.24 2.55
CA SER A 101 -3.75 1.56 3.93
C SER A 101 -2.27 1.32 4.27
N SER A 102 -1.58 0.55 3.44
CA SER A 102 -0.16 0.25 3.55
C SER A 102 0.46 0.01 2.18
N MET A 103 1.78 -0.02 2.10
CA MET A 103 2.48 -0.36 0.86
C MET A 103 2.22 -1.80 0.42
N ASP A 104 1.95 -2.71 1.34
CA ASP A 104 1.64 -4.11 1.03
C ASP A 104 0.34 -4.27 0.24
N ASP A 105 -0.59 -3.33 0.39
CA ASP A 105 -1.85 -3.29 -0.35
C ASP A 105 -1.67 -3.18 -1.87
N PHE A 106 -0.52 -2.70 -2.33
CA PHE A 106 -0.17 -2.64 -3.75
C PHE A 106 0.32 -3.97 -4.32
N SER A 107 0.51 -4.98 -3.50
CA SER A 107 0.91 -6.30 -3.99
C SER A 107 -0.19 -6.94 -4.84
N PRO A 108 0.16 -7.68 -5.90
CA PRO A 108 -0.83 -8.34 -6.77
C PRO A 108 -1.79 -9.25 -6.00
N ASN A 109 -1.31 -9.91 -4.95
CA ASN A 109 -2.14 -10.78 -4.12
C ASN A 109 -3.21 -10.00 -3.37
N GLN A 110 -2.86 -8.87 -2.75
CA GLN A 110 -3.81 -8.02 -2.04
C GLN A 110 -4.83 -7.36 -2.99
N ILE A 111 -4.37 -6.97 -4.18
CA ILE A 111 -5.27 -6.44 -5.23
C ILE A 111 -6.27 -7.51 -5.66
N ALA A 112 -5.81 -8.74 -5.89
CA ALA A 112 -6.68 -9.85 -6.27
C ALA A 112 -7.70 -10.18 -5.18
N GLN A 113 -7.36 -10.05 -3.90
CA GLN A 113 -8.30 -10.24 -2.78
C GLN A 113 -9.38 -9.15 -2.67
N LYS A 114 -9.09 -7.94 -3.16
CA LYS A 114 -10.01 -6.79 -3.08
C LYS A 114 -10.96 -6.70 -4.29
N VAL A 115 -10.63 -7.32 -5.41
CA VAL A 115 -11.44 -7.31 -6.64
C VAL A 115 -12.24 -8.61 -6.74
N GLU A 116 -13.57 -8.55 -6.56
CA GLU A 116 -14.42 -9.71 -6.39
C GLU A 116 -14.22 -10.83 -7.43
N PRO A 117 -14.24 -10.60 -8.77
CA PRO A 117 -14.02 -11.66 -9.73
C PRO A 117 -12.62 -12.31 -9.65
N LEU A 118 -11.61 -11.55 -9.21
CA LEU A 118 -10.25 -12.08 -9.02
C LEU A 118 -10.14 -12.87 -7.72
N LYS A 119 -10.85 -12.43 -6.68
CA LYS A 119 -10.90 -13.09 -5.38
C LYS A 119 -11.47 -14.50 -5.49
N GLU A 120 -12.61 -14.67 -6.17
CA GLU A 120 -13.20 -15.98 -6.39
C GLU A 120 -12.22 -16.97 -7.05
N LEU A 121 -11.48 -16.50 -8.06
CA LEU A 121 -10.45 -17.31 -8.72
C LEU A 121 -9.25 -17.61 -7.84
N LEU A 122 -8.84 -16.63 -7.01
CA LEU A 122 -7.74 -16.81 -6.07
C LEU A 122 -8.10 -17.81 -4.97
N ASP A 123 -9.31 -17.73 -4.45
CA ASP A 123 -9.83 -18.65 -3.43
C ASP A 123 -9.92 -20.07 -4.01
N ALA A 124 -10.51 -20.24 -5.20
CA ALA A 124 -10.56 -21.53 -5.88
C ALA A 124 -9.15 -22.13 -6.12
N ARG A 125 -8.20 -21.30 -6.57
CA ARG A 125 -6.81 -21.73 -6.74
C ARG A 125 -6.18 -22.18 -5.43
N THR A 126 -6.45 -21.46 -4.35
CA THR A 126 -5.90 -21.76 -3.03
C THR A 126 -6.48 -23.08 -2.50
N GLU A 127 -7.78 -23.27 -2.64
CA GLU A 127 -8.45 -24.52 -2.25
C GLU A 127 -7.96 -25.72 -3.04
N LEU A 128 -7.76 -25.56 -4.36
CA LEU A 128 -7.17 -26.63 -5.20
C LEU A 128 -5.74 -26.93 -4.79
N SER A 129 -4.94 -25.94 -4.46
CA SER A 129 -3.57 -26.13 -3.97
C SER A 129 -3.53 -26.85 -2.62
N ASN A 130 -4.45 -26.49 -1.72
CA ASN A 130 -4.61 -27.14 -0.42
C ASN A 130 -5.06 -28.61 -0.60
N LEU A 131 -6.01 -28.83 -1.50
CA LEU A 131 -6.46 -30.17 -1.84
C LEU A 131 -5.32 -31.04 -2.40
N LEU A 132 -4.53 -30.49 -3.32
CA LEU A 132 -3.36 -31.17 -3.88
C LEU A 132 -2.37 -31.56 -2.78
N SER A 133 -2.06 -30.63 -1.86
CA SER A 133 -1.17 -30.90 -0.73
C SER A 133 -1.76 -31.92 0.26
N TYR A 134 -3.08 -31.92 0.43
CA TYR A 134 -3.77 -32.90 1.28
C TYR A 134 -3.75 -34.32 0.70
N MET A 135 -3.81 -34.43 -0.63
CA MET A 135 -3.77 -35.70 -1.35
C MET A 135 -2.38 -36.34 -1.32
N ASP A 136 -1.33 -35.54 -1.24
CA ASP A 136 0.05 -36.02 -1.30
C ASP A 136 0.32 -37.01 -0.16
N GLY A 137 0.64 -38.26 -0.56
CA GLY A 137 0.89 -39.38 0.36
C GLY A 137 -0.33 -40.09 0.96
N LYS A 138 -1.58 -39.80 0.50
CA LYS A 138 -2.81 -40.43 0.99
C LYS A 138 -3.55 -41.16 -0.12
N THR A 139 -3.26 -42.44 -0.33
CA THR A 139 -3.90 -43.30 -1.36
C THR A 139 -5.42 -43.34 -1.28
N GLY A 140 -6.02 -43.30 -0.07
CA GLY A 140 -7.47 -43.26 0.10
C GLY A 140 -8.15 -41.96 -0.32
N ALA A 141 -7.42 -40.85 -0.32
CA ALA A 141 -7.93 -39.55 -0.77
C ALA A 141 -8.01 -39.47 -2.31
N GLU A 142 -7.04 -40.05 -3.01
CA GLU A 142 -7.04 -40.13 -4.48
C GLU A 142 -8.26 -40.91 -5.02
N GLU A 143 -8.58 -42.08 -4.39
CA GLU A 143 -9.76 -42.89 -4.77
C GLU A 143 -11.09 -42.11 -4.55
N LEU A 144 -11.16 -41.35 -3.46
CA LEU A 144 -12.35 -40.59 -3.10
C LEU A 144 -12.60 -39.45 -4.08
N ILE A 145 -11.55 -38.73 -4.46
CA ILE A 145 -11.61 -37.64 -5.43
C ILE A 145 -11.89 -38.19 -6.84
N SER A 146 -11.29 -39.32 -7.20
CA SER A 146 -11.61 -39.98 -8.48
C SER A 146 -13.09 -40.36 -8.58
N LYS A 147 -13.72 -40.80 -7.49
CA LYS A 147 -15.16 -41.03 -7.42
C LYS A 147 -15.99 -39.76 -7.58
N VAL A 148 -15.58 -38.67 -6.89
CA VAL A 148 -16.29 -37.37 -6.99
C VAL A 148 -16.18 -36.81 -8.41
N LEU A 149 -15.02 -36.89 -9.05
CA LEU A 149 -14.80 -36.41 -10.43
C LEU A 149 -15.54 -37.24 -11.47
N SER A 150 -15.85 -38.55 -11.17
CA SER A 150 -16.60 -39.41 -12.07
C SER A 150 -18.12 -39.28 -11.92
N ASP A 151 -18.61 -38.63 -10.86
CA ASP A 151 -20.02 -38.43 -10.59
C ASP A 151 -20.45 -36.97 -10.83
N ASN A 152 -21.11 -36.75 -11.95
CA ASN A 152 -21.64 -35.43 -12.35
C ASN A 152 -22.63 -34.81 -11.35
N ALA A 153 -23.23 -35.62 -10.45
CA ALA A 153 -24.15 -35.13 -9.43
C ALA A 153 -23.41 -34.56 -8.20
N MET A 154 -22.20 -35.02 -7.96
CA MET A 154 -21.34 -34.54 -6.87
C MET A 154 -20.48 -33.32 -7.27
N LEU A 155 -20.39 -33.00 -8.56
CA LEU A 155 -19.69 -31.86 -9.11
C LEU A 155 -20.51 -30.57 -9.13
N LYS A 156 -21.77 -30.59 -8.77
CA LYS A 156 -22.70 -29.46 -8.63
C LYS A 156 -22.84 -29.07 -7.16
#